data_aeaed34c7fef959181ef9e4cfd241ab9
#
_entry.id   aeaed34c7fef959181ef9e4cfd241ab9
#
_cell.length_a   1.000
_cell.length_b   1.000
_cell.length_c   1.000
_cell.angle_alpha   90.00
_cell.angle_beta   90.00
_cell.angle_gamma   90.00
#
_symmetry.space_group_name_H-M   'P 1'
#
loop_
_entity.id
_entity.type
_entity.pdbx_description
1 polymer ?
#
loop_
_entity_poly.entity_id
_entity_poly.type
_entity_poly.pdbx_seq_one_letter_code
_entity_poly.pdbx_strand_id
1 'polypeptide(L)'
;MRIEQLTCAIGAELTGVKLQDAVHDEGLFAEIRAALLRHRVLFLRDQDMARAEHVAFARRFGDLEDHPVVGSDPEYPGLVRIYKSADQPNDRYENAWHSDTTWREAPQFGAVLRCIACPPVGGDTMWANMALAYEKLPEHVKSEIGDLRARHSIEATFGAAMPIEKRLALKAQFPDAEHPVVRTHPETGEKILYVNAFTTHFTNFHVPARVRYGQDANPGAADLLRYLVSQACIPEYQVRWRWQPNSVAIWDNTATQHYAVMDYPPCHRKMERAGIIGSKPF
;
A
#
# COMPACT_ATOMS: atom_id res chain seq x y z
N MET A 1 -4.01 11.50 -24.08
CA MET A 1 -3.31 10.53 -23.22
C MET A 1 -3.35 9.13 -23.85
N ARG A 2 -2.25 8.37 -23.81
CA ARG A 2 -2.22 6.95 -24.22
C ARG A 2 -1.99 6.09 -22.96
N ILE A 3 -2.69 4.97 -22.89
CA ILE A 3 -2.60 4.01 -21.78
C ILE A 3 -2.05 2.71 -22.36
N GLU A 4 -0.93 2.23 -21.81
CA GLU A 4 -0.29 0.98 -22.19
C GLU A 4 -0.28 0.04 -21.00
N GLN A 5 -1.02 -1.05 -21.07
CA GLN A 5 -1.09 -2.07 -20.02
C GLN A 5 0.25 -2.82 -19.92
N LEU A 6 0.80 -2.98 -18.72
CA LEU A 6 2.11 -3.59 -18.50
C LEU A 6 2.04 -5.09 -18.26
N THR A 7 1.02 -5.55 -17.53
CA THR A 7 0.76 -6.99 -17.28
C THR A 7 -0.72 -7.29 -17.45
N CYS A 8 -1.08 -8.55 -17.59
CA CYS A 8 -2.50 -8.93 -17.67
C CYS A 8 -3.28 -8.64 -16.36
N ALA A 9 -2.59 -8.56 -15.24
CA ALA A 9 -3.20 -8.48 -13.91
C ALA A 9 -3.27 -7.06 -13.35
N ILE A 10 -2.26 -6.21 -13.62
CA ILE A 10 -2.06 -4.96 -12.90
C ILE A 10 -1.06 -4.06 -13.65
N GLY A 11 -1.25 -2.76 -13.53
CA GLY A 11 -0.30 -1.76 -13.97
C GLY A 11 -0.50 -1.29 -15.41
N ALA A 12 -0.45 0.03 -15.58
CA ALA A 12 -0.40 0.66 -16.90
C ALA A 12 0.54 1.86 -16.89
N GLU A 13 1.24 2.09 -17.98
CA GLU A 13 2.02 3.30 -18.22
C GLU A 13 1.18 4.33 -19.00
N LEU A 14 1.15 5.55 -18.49
CA LEU A 14 0.50 6.69 -19.14
C LEU A 14 1.54 7.53 -19.87
N THR A 15 1.33 7.78 -21.14
CA THR A 15 2.20 8.62 -21.97
C THR A 15 1.44 9.76 -22.64
N GLY A 16 2.16 10.82 -23.04
CA GLY A 16 1.54 11.98 -23.68
C GLY A 16 0.67 12.82 -22.74
N VAL A 17 0.98 12.80 -21.43
CA VAL A 17 0.27 13.57 -20.41
C VAL A 17 1.25 14.10 -19.37
N LYS A 18 0.96 15.29 -18.85
CA LYS A 18 1.61 15.85 -17.65
C LYS A 18 0.58 15.92 -16.53
N LEU A 19 0.95 15.43 -15.34
CA LEU A 19 0.02 15.38 -14.19
C LEU A 19 -0.39 16.76 -13.70
N GLN A 20 0.47 17.77 -13.86
CA GLN A 20 0.13 19.15 -13.53
C GLN A 20 -1.03 19.68 -14.37
N ASP A 21 -1.21 19.24 -15.62
CA ASP A 21 -2.35 19.65 -16.46
C ASP A 21 -3.66 19.13 -15.87
N ALA A 22 -3.65 17.91 -15.32
CA ALA A 22 -4.83 17.31 -14.68
C ALA A 22 -5.25 18.00 -13.36
N VAL A 23 -4.45 18.92 -12.82
CA VAL A 23 -4.85 19.71 -11.64
C VAL A 23 -6.08 20.57 -11.95
N HIS A 24 -6.19 21.09 -13.17
CA HIS A 24 -7.24 22.01 -13.59
C HIS A 24 -8.15 21.45 -14.69
N ASP A 25 -7.80 20.33 -15.29
CA ASP A 25 -8.59 19.65 -16.33
C ASP A 25 -9.40 18.50 -15.73
N GLU A 26 -10.72 18.72 -15.58
CA GLU A 26 -11.64 17.72 -15.02
C GLU A 26 -11.75 16.48 -15.90
N GLY A 27 -11.74 16.63 -17.23
CA GLY A 27 -11.84 15.53 -18.17
C GLY A 27 -10.60 14.63 -18.09
N LEU A 28 -9.41 15.24 -18.11
CA LEU A 28 -8.14 14.52 -17.99
C LEU A 28 -8.02 13.82 -16.64
N PHE A 29 -8.40 14.48 -15.55
CA PHE A 29 -8.39 13.85 -14.22
C PHE A 29 -9.36 12.66 -14.17
N ALA A 30 -10.56 12.78 -14.72
CA ALA A 30 -11.54 11.68 -14.75
C ALA A 30 -11.01 10.48 -15.53
N GLU A 31 -10.31 10.71 -16.67
CA GLU A 31 -9.65 9.63 -17.43
C GLU A 31 -8.55 8.94 -16.61
N ILE A 32 -7.71 9.72 -15.92
CA ILE A 32 -6.64 9.17 -15.05
C ILE A 32 -7.26 8.35 -13.91
N ARG A 33 -8.32 8.86 -13.25
CA ARG A 33 -9.02 8.15 -12.19
C ARG A 33 -9.65 6.84 -12.68
N ALA A 34 -10.32 6.86 -13.82
CA ALA A 34 -10.88 5.64 -14.42
C ALA A 34 -9.79 4.62 -14.77
N ALA A 35 -8.65 5.07 -15.29
CA ALA A 35 -7.50 4.21 -15.54
C ALA A 35 -6.93 3.62 -14.24
N LEU A 36 -6.84 4.41 -13.16
CA LEU A 36 -6.39 3.93 -11.85
C LEU A 36 -7.29 2.81 -11.31
N LEU A 37 -8.60 3.01 -11.32
CA LEU A 37 -9.57 1.99 -10.88
C LEU A 37 -9.50 0.71 -11.73
N ARG A 38 -9.21 0.83 -13.01
CA ARG A 38 -9.08 -0.31 -13.94
C ARG A 38 -7.76 -1.05 -13.76
N HIS A 39 -6.64 -0.33 -13.68
CA HIS A 39 -5.29 -0.92 -13.71
C HIS A 39 -4.62 -0.99 -12.34
N ARG A 40 -5.22 -0.44 -11.28
CA ARG A 40 -4.79 -0.46 -9.86
C ARG A 40 -3.52 0.34 -9.59
N VAL A 41 -2.59 0.42 -10.51
CA VAL A 41 -1.41 1.27 -10.44
C VAL A 41 -1.09 1.85 -11.81
N LEU A 42 -0.79 3.14 -11.83
CA LEU A 42 -0.41 3.89 -13.02
C LEU A 42 1.02 4.41 -12.87
N PHE A 43 1.75 4.36 -13.96
CA PHE A 43 3.13 4.81 -14.03
C PHE A 43 3.28 5.89 -15.09
N LEU A 44 4.10 6.88 -14.79
CA LEU A 44 4.42 7.96 -15.71
C LEU A 44 5.91 8.25 -15.67
N ARG A 45 6.50 8.53 -16.83
CA ARG A 45 7.86 9.04 -16.97
C ARG A 45 7.85 10.56 -17.16
N ASP A 46 9.00 11.18 -16.96
CA ASP A 46 9.27 12.58 -17.32
C ASP A 46 8.28 13.59 -16.70
N GLN A 47 7.81 13.31 -15.47
CA GLN A 47 6.95 14.19 -14.72
C GLN A 47 7.77 15.20 -13.91
N ASP A 48 8.30 16.21 -14.61
CA ASP A 48 8.98 17.33 -13.95
C ASP A 48 7.94 18.31 -13.43
N MET A 49 7.59 18.15 -12.14
CA MET A 49 6.59 18.96 -11.44
C MET A 49 7.17 19.56 -10.16
N ALA A 50 6.70 20.74 -9.77
CA ALA A 50 6.98 21.32 -8.46
C ALA A 50 6.26 20.54 -7.35
N ARG A 51 6.72 20.67 -6.09
CA ARG A 51 6.04 20.06 -4.94
C ARG A 51 4.60 20.54 -4.79
N ALA A 52 4.36 21.84 -5.05
CA ALA A 52 3.02 22.39 -5.03
C ALA A 52 2.09 21.70 -6.04
N GLU A 53 2.57 21.43 -7.25
CA GLU A 53 1.81 20.72 -8.28
C GLU A 53 1.58 19.24 -7.91
N HIS A 54 2.59 18.58 -7.30
CA HIS A 54 2.44 17.23 -6.79
C HIS A 54 1.33 17.13 -5.73
N VAL A 55 1.36 18.04 -4.74
CA VAL A 55 0.32 18.12 -3.70
C VAL A 55 -1.04 18.49 -4.30
N ALA A 56 -1.10 19.44 -5.22
CA ALA A 56 -2.35 19.86 -5.87
C ALA A 56 -2.97 18.70 -6.67
N PHE A 57 -2.17 17.96 -7.42
CA PHE A 57 -2.63 16.79 -8.16
C PHE A 57 -3.14 15.69 -7.21
N ALA A 58 -2.39 15.35 -6.16
CA ALA A 58 -2.80 14.33 -5.21
C ALA A 58 -4.12 14.69 -4.50
N ARG A 59 -4.33 15.97 -4.18
CA ARG A 59 -5.58 16.50 -3.58
C ARG A 59 -6.81 16.34 -4.47
N ARG A 60 -6.64 16.11 -5.77
CA ARG A 60 -7.77 15.80 -6.66
C ARG A 60 -8.43 14.45 -6.30
N PHE A 61 -7.72 13.53 -5.67
CA PHE A 61 -8.26 12.25 -5.20
C PHE A 61 -8.92 12.35 -3.83
N GLY A 62 -8.59 13.35 -3.03
CA GLY A 62 -9.10 13.54 -1.67
C GLY A 62 -8.12 14.30 -0.76
N ASP A 63 -8.46 14.41 0.50
CA ASP A 63 -7.59 15.04 1.50
C ASP A 63 -6.31 14.22 1.70
N LEU A 64 -5.21 14.92 1.94
CA LEU A 64 -3.92 14.28 2.18
C LEU A 64 -3.67 14.05 3.66
N GLU A 65 -2.99 12.97 3.95
CA GLU A 65 -2.62 12.59 5.30
C GLU A 65 -1.21 13.09 5.65
N ASP A 66 -1.09 13.79 6.77
CA ASP A 66 0.22 13.96 7.42
C ASP A 66 0.63 12.62 8.02
N HIS A 67 1.75 12.05 7.53
CA HIS A 67 2.15 10.71 7.98
C HIS A 67 2.55 10.72 9.45
N PRO A 68 1.87 9.96 10.31
CA PRO A 68 1.94 10.13 11.75
C PRO A 68 3.29 9.74 12.38
N VAL A 69 4.09 8.92 11.70
CA VAL A 69 5.39 8.45 12.21
C VAL A 69 6.55 9.20 11.54
N VAL A 70 6.47 9.41 10.22
CA VAL A 70 7.56 10.02 9.44
C VAL A 70 7.40 11.54 9.38
N GLY A 71 6.17 12.03 9.52
CA GLY A 71 5.84 13.45 9.36
C GLY A 71 5.73 13.87 7.89
N SER A 72 5.31 15.11 7.67
CA SER A 72 5.21 15.74 6.35
C SER A 72 6.19 16.86 6.19
N ASP A 73 6.40 17.28 4.96
CA ASP A 73 7.15 18.51 4.65
C ASP A 73 6.46 19.71 5.29
N PRO A 74 7.17 20.58 6.06
CA PRO A 74 6.56 21.73 6.74
C PRO A 74 5.91 22.75 5.78
N GLU A 75 6.44 22.88 4.56
CA GLU A 75 5.90 23.80 3.54
C GLU A 75 4.77 23.16 2.72
N TYR A 76 4.73 21.80 2.69
CA TYR A 76 3.78 21.02 1.89
C TYR A 76 3.12 19.92 2.73
N PRO A 77 2.17 20.28 3.62
CA PRO A 77 1.45 19.30 4.46
C PRO A 77 0.82 18.18 3.62
N GLY A 78 0.98 16.95 4.06
CA GLY A 78 0.57 15.75 3.33
C GLY A 78 1.63 15.20 2.36
N LEU A 79 2.76 15.89 2.15
CA LEU A 79 3.88 15.41 1.35
C LEU A 79 4.99 14.83 2.24
N VAL A 80 5.19 13.54 2.20
CA VAL A 80 6.22 12.82 2.94
C VAL A 80 7.50 12.73 2.11
N ARG A 81 8.64 13.11 2.71
CA ARG A 81 9.97 12.95 2.10
C ARG A 81 10.60 11.65 2.57
N ILE A 82 10.84 10.72 1.65
CA ILE A 82 11.51 9.45 1.89
C ILE A 82 12.93 9.56 1.33
N TYR A 83 13.85 10.07 2.16
CA TYR A 83 15.23 10.33 1.76
C TYR A 83 16.17 9.36 2.46
N LYS A 84 16.99 8.67 1.66
CA LYS A 84 18.08 7.81 2.13
C LYS A 84 19.40 8.39 1.66
N SER A 85 20.41 8.37 2.53
CA SER A 85 21.76 8.81 2.21
C SER A 85 22.69 7.61 2.03
N ALA A 86 23.85 7.83 1.39
CA ALA A 86 24.86 6.79 1.19
C ALA A 86 25.51 6.34 2.52
N ASP A 87 25.43 7.17 3.57
CA ASP A 87 26.07 6.93 4.87
C ASP A 87 25.17 6.17 5.85
N GLN A 88 23.90 5.93 5.49
CA GLN A 88 22.93 5.26 6.35
C GLN A 88 22.64 3.85 5.86
N PRO A 89 22.55 2.85 6.76
CA PRO A 89 22.07 1.54 6.39
C PRO A 89 20.65 1.64 5.86
N ASN A 90 20.33 0.80 4.89
CA ASN A 90 18.96 0.72 4.38
C ASN A 90 18.04 0.14 5.47
N ASP A 91 17.03 0.91 5.87
CA ASP A 91 15.93 0.39 6.69
C ASP A 91 15.14 -0.64 5.89
N ARG A 92 14.76 -1.75 6.55
CA ARG A 92 14.12 -2.89 5.87
C ARG A 92 12.61 -2.99 6.12
N TYR A 93 11.98 -2.04 6.79
CA TYR A 93 10.55 -2.12 7.10
C TYR A 93 9.65 -2.00 5.86
N GLU A 94 10.11 -1.34 4.80
CA GLU A 94 9.40 -1.23 3.51
C GLU A 94 9.57 -2.48 2.63
N ASN A 95 10.48 -3.39 3.02
CA ASN A 95 10.78 -4.64 2.31
C ASN A 95 9.87 -5.78 2.81
N ALA A 96 8.57 -5.53 2.76
CA ALA A 96 7.53 -6.50 3.03
C ALA A 96 6.30 -6.15 2.18
N TRP A 97 5.52 -7.14 1.77
CA TRP A 97 4.26 -6.90 1.07
C TRP A 97 3.24 -6.26 2.01
N HIS A 98 2.82 -5.05 1.68
CA HIS A 98 1.89 -4.28 2.51
C HIS A 98 1.02 -3.33 1.68
N SER A 99 -0.14 -2.99 2.24
CA SER A 99 -0.88 -1.78 1.90
C SER A 99 -0.62 -0.75 2.99
N ASP A 100 -0.49 0.52 2.60
CA ASP A 100 -0.16 1.59 3.53
C ASP A 100 -1.21 1.79 4.62
N THR A 101 -0.75 2.06 5.82
CA THR A 101 -1.54 2.50 6.98
C THR A 101 -2.72 1.60 7.37
N THR A 102 -2.69 0.30 7.04
CA THR A 102 -3.81 -0.61 7.37
C THR A 102 -4.02 -0.80 8.87
N TRP A 103 -3.07 -0.38 9.69
CA TRP A 103 -3.21 -0.31 11.15
C TRP A 103 -4.09 0.85 11.64
N ARG A 104 -4.58 1.74 10.74
CA ARG A 104 -5.57 2.79 11.05
C ARG A 104 -7.00 2.30 10.82
N GLU A 105 -7.95 2.90 11.52
CA GLU A 105 -9.37 2.62 11.33
C GLU A 105 -9.84 2.97 9.91
N ALA A 106 -9.33 4.08 9.35
CA ALA A 106 -9.51 4.48 7.97
C ALA A 106 -8.13 4.55 7.28
N PRO A 107 -7.68 3.47 6.64
CA PRO A 107 -6.42 3.43 5.89
C PRO A 107 -6.44 4.35 4.67
N GLN A 108 -5.27 4.67 4.14
CA GLN A 108 -5.17 5.45 2.91
C GLN A 108 -5.89 4.79 1.74
N PHE A 109 -6.59 5.63 0.93
CA PHE A 109 -7.17 5.22 -0.35
C PHE A 109 -6.08 4.88 -1.37
N GLY A 110 -5.08 5.72 -1.47
CA GLY A 110 -4.00 5.60 -2.44
C GLY A 110 -2.86 6.56 -2.16
N ALA A 111 -1.89 6.59 -3.02
CA ALA A 111 -0.81 7.56 -2.95
C ALA A 111 -0.26 7.92 -4.33
N VAL A 112 0.37 9.10 -4.39
CA VAL A 112 1.15 9.59 -5.52
C VAL A 112 2.61 9.65 -5.08
N LEU A 113 3.47 8.82 -5.65
CA LEU A 113 4.88 8.72 -5.33
C LEU A 113 5.71 9.20 -6.51
N ARG A 114 6.53 10.23 -6.29
CA ARG A 114 7.48 10.77 -7.27
C ARG A 114 8.90 10.39 -6.91
N CYS A 115 9.67 9.97 -7.89
CA CYS A 115 11.11 9.76 -7.78
C CYS A 115 11.86 11.05 -8.10
N ILE A 116 12.65 11.56 -7.16
CA ILE A 116 13.56 12.70 -7.36
C ILE A 116 14.95 12.20 -7.70
N ALA A 117 15.43 11.18 -7.00
CA ALA A 117 16.70 10.52 -7.25
C ALA A 117 16.62 9.05 -6.85
N CYS A 118 17.21 8.19 -7.66
CA CYS A 118 17.29 6.75 -7.43
C CYS A 118 18.62 6.19 -7.89
N PRO A 119 19.01 5.00 -7.42
CA PRO A 119 20.18 4.31 -7.94
C PRO A 119 20.01 3.98 -9.43
N PRO A 120 21.07 3.86 -10.20
CA PRO A 120 21.00 3.52 -11.63
C PRO A 120 20.48 2.09 -11.86
N VAL A 121 20.64 1.20 -10.87
CA VAL A 121 20.18 -0.18 -10.89
C VAL A 121 19.65 -0.55 -9.50
N GLY A 122 18.54 -1.29 -9.45
CA GLY A 122 17.88 -1.70 -8.20
C GLY A 122 16.99 -0.61 -7.60
N GLY A 123 16.43 -0.89 -6.43
CA GLY A 123 15.50 0.00 -5.75
C GLY A 123 14.13 0.11 -6.41
N ASP A 124 13.76 -0.87 -7.20
CA ASP A 124 12.45 -0.97 -7.83
C ASP A 124 11.33 -1.08 -6.79
N THR A 125 10.11 -0.86 -7.22
CA THR A 125 8.94 -1.17 -6.40
C THR A 125 8.04 -2.15 -7.16
N MET A 126 7.43 -3.07 -6.42
CA MET A 126 6.49 -4.05 -6.95
C MET A 126 5.10 -3.78 -6.38
N TRP A 127 4.06 -4.06 -7.17
CA TRP A 127 2.67 -4.03 -6.73
C TRP A 127 2.00 -5.35 -7.07
N ALA A 128 1.08 -5.80 -6.20
CA ALA A 128 0.27 -7.00 -6.37
C ALA A 128 -1.22 -6.66 -6.36
N ASN A 129 -2.00 -7.26 -7.27
CA ASN A 129 -3.45 -7.12 -7.36
C ASN A 129 -4.16 -8.04 -6.37
N MET A 130 -4.67 -7.47 -5.28
CA MET A 130 -5.31 -8.24 -4.22
C MET A 130 -6.79 -8.57 -4.50
N ALA A 131 -7.41 -7.92 -5.49
CA ALA A 131 -8.72 -8.34 -6.00
C ALA A 131 -8.59 -9.64 -6.81
N LEU A 132 -7.60 -9.71 -7.71
CA LEU A 132 -7.29 -10.94 -8.45
C LEU A 132 -6.82 -12.05 -7.50
N ALA A 133 -6.01 -11.73 -6.48
CA ALA A 133 -5.61 -12.69 -5.45
C ALA A 133 -6.83 -13.32 -4.76
N TYR A 134 -7.84 -12.52 -4.38
CA TYR A 134 -9.10 -13.03 -3.84
C TYR A 134 -9.87 -13.87 -4.87
N GLU A 135 -10.01 -13.38 -6.10
CA GLU A 135 -10.73 -14.08 -7.16
C GLU A 135 -10.20 -15.51 -7.38
N LYS A 136 -8.88 -15.67 -7.35
CA LYS A 136 -8.20 -16.95 -7.60
C LYS A 136 -8.12 -17.89 -6.39
N LEU A 137 -8.57 -17.46 -5.21
CA LEU A 137 -8.66 -18.37 -4.06
C LEU A 137 -9.64 -19.51 -4.34
N PRO A 138 -9.37 -20.73 -3.83
CA PRO A 138 -10.33 -21.84 -3.87
C PRO A 138 -11.64 -21.46 -3.14
N GLU A 139 -12.78 -21.95 -3.65
CA GLU A 139 -14.10 -21.60 -3.10
C GLU A 139 -14.26 -21.97 -1.62
N HIS A 140 -13.69 -23.09 -1.17
CA HIS A 140 -13.71 -23.47 0.24
C HIS A 140 -12.95 -22.47 1.13
N VAL A 141 -11.84 -21.87 0.62
CA VAL A 141 -11.10 -20.82 1.33
C VAL A 141 -11.93 -19.54 1.37
N LYS A 142 -12.53 -19.13 0.25
CA LYS A 142 -13.41 -17.94 0.19
C LYS A 142 -14.57 -18.06 1.18
N SER A 143 -15.19 -19.26 1.26
CA SER A 143 -16.27 -19.54 2.20
C SER A 143 -15.80 -19.46 3.66
N GLU A 144 -14.57 -19.92 3.96
CA GLU A 144 -14.02 -19.89 5.32
C GLU A 144 -13.67 -18.47 5.78
N ILE A 145 -13.17 -17.61 4.87
CA ILE A 145 -12.68 -16.29 5.22
C ILE A 145 -13.72 -15.17 5.10
N GLY A 146 -14.90 -15.44 4.54
CA GLY A 146 -15.88 -14.43 4.17
C GLY A 146 -16.30 -13.52 5.33
N ASP A 147 -16.46 -14.07 6.51
CA ASP A 147 -16.86 -13.34 7.73
C ASP A 147 -15.69 -13.11 8.70
N LEU A 148 -14.47 -13.50 8.32
CA LEU A 148 -13.31 -13.33 9.19
C LEU A 148 -12.90 -11.87 9.29
N ARG A 149 -12.47 -11.51 10.48
CA ARG A 149 -11.88 -10.22 10.80
C ARG A 149 -10.46 -10.43 11.31
N ALA A 150 -9.58 -9.48 11.02
CA ALA A 150 -8.19 -9.55 11.39
C ALA A 150 -7.72 -8.25 12.05
N ARG A 151 -6.79 -8.38 12.98
CA ARG A 151 -6.14 -7.26 13.66
C ARG A 151 -4.91 -6.81 12.88
N HIS A 152 -4.84 -5.51 12.62
CA HIS A 152 -3.73 -4.84 12.00
C HIS A 152 -3.03 -3.95 13.02
N SER A 153 -1.71 -4.07 13.13
CA SER A 153 -0.91 -3.37 14.11
C SER A 153 0.30 -2.70 13.49
N ILE A 154 0.54 -1.44 13.85
CA ILE A 154 1.75 -0.72 13.46
C ILE A 154 3.01 -1.39 14.04
N GLU A 155 2.86 -2.06 15.18
CA GLU A 155 3.94 -2.76 15.86
C GLU A 155 4.49 -3.94 15.03
N ALA A 156 3.65 -4.57 14.20
CA ALA A 156 4.05 -5.73 13.39
C ALA A 156 5.22 -5.44 12.44
N THR A 157 5.36 -4.20 11.98
CA THR A 157 6.45 -3.77 11.09
C THR A 157 7.39 -2.79 11.75
N PHE A 158 6.91 -1.63 12.19
CA PHE A 158 7.74 -0.57 12.77
C PHE A 158 8.26 -0.91 14.17
N GLY A 159 7.54 -1.75 14.91
CA GLY A 159 7.90 -2.10 16.30
C GLY A 159 9.00 -3.16 16.42
N ALA A 160 9.23 -3.97 15.40
CA ALA A 160 10.08 -5.17 15.50
C ALA A 160 11.52 -4.91 15.98
N ALA A 161 12.09 -3.76 15.63
CA ALA A 161 13.45 -3.34 16.02
C ALA A 161 13.48 -2.29 17.15
N MET A 162 12.32 -1.91 17.72
CA MET A 162 12.23 -0.86 18.73
C MET A 162 12.36 -1.43 20.16
N PRO A 163 12.97 -0.67 21.10
CA PRO A 163 12.88 -0.97 22.54
C PRO A 163 11.43 -1.03 23.01
N ILE A 164 11.17 -1.83 24.06
CA ILE A 164 9.81 -2.10 24.54
C ILE A 164 9.04 -0.82 24.92
N GLU A 165 9.71 0.15 25.55
CA GLU A 165 9.08 1.41 25.97
C GLU A 165 8.59 2.21 24.75
N LYS A 166 9.38 2.26 23.67
CA LYS A 166 9.01 2.94 22.43
C LYS A 166 7.86 2.21 21.71
N ARG A 167 7.87 0.87 21.74
CA ARG A 167 6.78 0.06 21.18
C ARG A 167 5.46 0.32 21.91
N LEU A 168 5.48 0.35 23.25
CA LEU A 168 4.30 0.63 24.06
C LEU A 168 3.76 2.05 23.81
N ALA A 169 4.65 3.04 23.69
CA ALA A 169 4.27 4.41 23.36
C ALA A 169 3.65 4.50 21.94
N LEU A 170 4.26 3.83 20.96
CA LEU A 170 3.73 3.76 19.58
C LEU A 170 2.33 3.12 19.56
N LYS A 171 2.14 2.02 20.28
CA LYS A 171 0.85 1.33 20.38
C LYS A 171 -0.22 2.14 21.11
N ALA A 172 0.18 2.90 22.12
CA ALA A 172 -0.74 3.82 22.82
C ALA A 172 -1.19 4.97 21.91
N GLN A 173 -0.29 5.49 21.07
CA GLN A 173 -0.59 6.55 20.09
C GLN A 173 -1.41 6.03 18.91
N PHE A 174 -1.14 4.80 18.47
CA PHE A 174 -1.80 4.15 17.34
C PHE A 174 -2.35 2.79 17.77
N PRO A 175 -3.54 2.76 18.37
CA PRO A 175 -4.22 1.51 18.72
C PRO A 175 -4.42 0.65 17.48
N ASP A 176 -4.35 -0.67 17.67
CA ASP A 176 -4.57 -1.63 16.59
C ASP A 176 -5.98 -1.47 15.99
N ALA A 177 -6.06 -1.55 14.68
CA ALA A 177 -7.33 -1.56 13.95
C ALA A 177 -7.81 -2.99 13.67
N GLU A 178 -9.11 -3.17 13.57
CA GLU A 178 -9.74 -4.42 13.15
C GLU A 178 -10.46 -4.23 11.81
N HIS A 179 -10.10 -5.06 10.82
CA HIS A 179 -10.65 -5.01 9.48
C HIS A 179 -11.20 -6.36 9.03
N PRO A 180 -12.13 -6.39 8.06
CA PRO A 180 -12.52 -7.63 7.41
C PRO A 180 -11.33 -8.21 6.64
N VAL A 181 -11.19 -9.54 6.64
CA VAL A 181 -10.20 -10.26 5.82
C VAL A 181 -10.50 -10.11 4.33
N VAL A 182 -11.79 -10.03 4.00
CA VAL A 182 -12.29 -9.74 2.65
C VAL A 182 -13.05 -8.43 2.70
N ARG A 183 -12.44 -7.35 2.18
CA ARG A 183 -13.13 -6.06 2.07
C ARG A 183 -13.81 -5.89 0.73
N THR A 184 -14.79 -5.00 0.66
CA THR A 184 -15.37 -4.53 -0.60
C THR A 184 -14.69 -3.23 -1.02
N HIS A 185 -14.32 -3.13 -2.30
CA HIS A 185 -13.81 -1.87 -2.85
C HIS A 185 -14.94 -0.83 -2.92
N PRO A 186 -14.78 0.38 -2.34
CA PRO A 186 -15.88 1.34 -2.21
C PRO A 186 -16.42 1.88 -3.54
N GLU A 187 -15.61 1.86 -4.61
CA GLU A 187 -16.01 2.40 -5.92
C GLU A 187 -16.32 1.30 -6.94
N THR A 188 -15.56 0.20 -6.95
CA THR A 188 -15.75 -0.86 -7.98
C THR A 188 -16.65 -1.99 -7.50
N GLY A 189 -16.88 -2.12 -6.19
CA GLY A 189 -17.67 -3.21 -5.58
C GLY A 189 -16.94 -4.56 -5.56
N GLU A 190 -15.71 -4.65 -6.06
CA GLU A 190 -14.94 -5.90 -6.07
C GLU A 190 -14.54 -6.34 -4.67
N LYS A 191 -14.47 -7.66 -4.48
CA LYS A 191 -13.94 -8.26 -3.25
C LYS A 191 -12.42 -8.32 -3.31
N ILE A 192 -11.79 -7.96 -2.20
CA ILE A 192 -10.34 -7.79 -2.09
C ILE A 192 -9.84 -8.58 -0.89
N LEU A 193 -8.80 -9.37 -1.07
CA LEU A 193 -8.09 -10.01 0.03
C LEU A 193 -7.29 -8.95 0.80
N TYR A 194 -7.70 -8.69 2.06
CA TYR A 194 -7.21 -7.56 2.84
C TYR A 194 -6.43 -7.99 4.09
N VAL A 195 -5.37 -8.75 3.86
CA VAL A 195 -4.37 -9.15 4.87
C VAL A 195 -2.96 -8.90 4.33
N ASN A 196 -2.04 -8.43 5.16
CA ASN A 196 -0.68 -8.06 4.75
C ASN A 196 0.29 -8.11 5.94
N ALA A 197 1.51 -7.56 5.80
CA ALA A 197 2.54 -7.58 6.84
C ALA A 197 2.13 -6.88 8.15
N PHE A 198 1.12 -6.01 8.16
CA PHE A 198 0.57 -5.40 9.39
C PHE A 198 -0.44 -6.31 10.10
N THR A 199 -0.90 -7.38 9.48
CA THR A 199 -1.91 -8.30 10.05
C THR A 199 -1.26 -9.25 11.03
N THR A 200 -1.75 -9.28 12.26
CA THR A 200 -1.20 -10.09 13.35
C THR A 200 -1.94 -11.40 13.58
N HIS A 201 -3.27 -11.37 13.60
CA HIS A 201 -4.13 -12.53 13.84
C HIS A 201 -5.58 -12.26 13.47
N PHE A 202 -6.37 -13.32 13.33
CA PHE A 202 -7.83 -13.20 13.23
C PHE A 202 -8.44 -12.94 14.60
N THR A 203 -9.45 -12.08 14.66
CA THR A 203 -10.10 -11.70 15.92
C THR A 203 -11.35 -12.56 16.23
N ASN A 204 -11.91 -13.22 15.22
CA ASN A 204 -13.14 -14.03 15.34
C ASN A 204 -13.01 -15.45 14.77
N PHE A 205 -11.79 -15.95 14.57
CA PHE A 205 -11.55 -17.33 14.11
C PHE A 205 -11.87 -18.35 15.20
N HIS A 206 -11.59 -18.00 16.46
CA HIS A 206 -11.76 -18.86 17.61
C HIS A 206 -13.19 -18.73 18.14
N VAL A 207 -14.00 -19.70 17.84
CA VAL A 207 -15.31 -19.85 18.48
C VAL A 207 -15.19 -20.81 19.68
N PRO A 208 -16.09 -20.76 20.69
CA PRO A 208 -15.98 -21.61 21.89
C PRO A 208 -15.77 -23.09 21.61
N ALA A 209 -16.34 -23.61 20.52
CA ALA A 209 -16.17 -25.02 20.10
C ALA A 209 -14.75 -25.36 19.62
N ARG A 210 -13.92 -24.38 19.29
CA ARG A 210 -12.53 -24.52 18.81
C ARG A 210 -11.48 -24.19 19.86
N VAL A 211 -11.89 -23.60 21.00
CA VAL A 211 -11.01 -23.27 22.11
C VAL A 211 -10.91 -24.45 23.07
N ARG A 212 -9.70 -24.90 23.37
CA ARG A 212 -9.44 -25.96 24.37
C ARG A 212 -8.60 -25.38 25.51
N TYR A 213 -8.99 -25.70 26.74
CA TYR A 213 -8.25 -25.33 27.95
C TYR A 213 -7.99 -23.82 28.11
N GLY A 214 -8.89 -22.99 27.61
CA GLY A 214 -8.72 -21.53 27.65
C GLY A 214 -7.56 -21.00 26.78
N GLN A 215 -6.96 -21.82 25.96
CA GLN A 215 -5.91 -21.43 25.03
C GLN A 215 -6.50 -21.13 23.66
N ASP A 216 -6.23 -19.94 23.18
CA ASP A 216 -6.66 -19.46 21.87
C ASP A 216 -5.65 -19.82 20.76
N ALA A 217 -4.78 -20.76 21.02
CA ALA A 217 -3.76 -21.22 20.09
C ALA A 217 -4.36 -22.27 19.14
N ASN A 218 -4.84 -21.82 17.99
CA ASN A 218 -5.22 -22.72 16.90
C ASN A 218 -4.15 -22.64 15.79
N PRO A 219 -3.33 -23.69 15.58
CA PRO A 219 -2.33 -23.70 14.50
C PRO A 219 -2.95 -23.46 13.11
N GLY A 220 -4.18 -23.92 12.87
CA GLY A 220 -4.90 -23.69 11.62
C GLY A 220 -5.14 -22.23 11.31
N ALA A 221 -5.40 -21.36 12.32
CA ALA A 221 -5.55 -19.93 12.11
C ALA A 221 -4.26 -19.28 11.62
N ALA A 222 -3.12 -19.63 12.23
CA ALA A 222 -1.82 -19.11 11.81
C ALA A 222 -1.41 -19.61 10.41
N ASP A 223 -1.70 -20.86 10.08
CA ASP A 223 -1.42 -21.43 8.77
C ASP A 223 -2.29 -20.78 7.69
N LEU A 224 -3.58 -20.60 7.95
CA LEU A 224 -4.49 -19.89 7.05
C LEU A 224 -4.03 -18.44 6.82
N LEU A 225 -3.70 -17.69 7.89
CA LEU A 225 -3.22 -16.32 7.74
C LEU A 225 -1.93 -16.26 6.90
N ARG A 226 -0.97 -17.15 7.16
CA ARG A 226 0.26 -17.25 6.38
C ARG A 226 0.00 -17.53 4.91
N TYR A 227 -0.90 -18.47 4.61
CA TYR A 227 -1.35 -18.76 3.26
C TYR A 227 -1.96 -17.53 2.57
N LEU A 228 -2.87 -16.81 3.25
CA LEU A 228 -3.52 -15.63 2.69
C LEU A 228 -2.53 -14.48 2.45
N VAL A 229 -1.63 -14.20 3.39
CA VAL A 229 -0.59 -13.17 3.23
C VAL A 229 0.36 -13.51 2.08
N SER A 230 0.68 -14.80 1.88
CA SER A 230 1.56 -15.23 0.79
C SER A 230 0.97 -15.03 -0.61
N GLN A 231 -0.33 -14.78 -0.75
CA GLN A 231 -0.96 -14.56 -2.06
C GLN A 231 -0.39 -13.33 -2.80
N ALA A 232 0.07 -12.31 -2.08
CA ALA A 232 0.75 -11.17 -2.69
C ALA A 232 2.08 -11.55 -3.37
N CYS A 233 2.68 -12.69 -3.01
CA CYS A 233 3.96 -13.16 -3.55
C CYS A 233 3.81 -13.90 -4.89
N ILE A 234 2.60 -14.14 -5.39
CA ILE A 234 2.36 -14.84 -6.66
C ILE A 234 2.73 -13.94 -7.84
N PRO A 235 3.71 -14.30 -8.68
CA PRO A 235 4.24 -13.44 -9.74
C PRO A 235 3.18 -12.99 -10.76
N GLU A 236 2.18 -13.84 -11.05
CA GLU A 236 1.11 -13.55 -12.00
C GLU A 236 0.20 -12.41 -11.56
N TYR A 237 0.21 -12.04 -10.29
CA TYR A 237 -0.58 -10.92 -9.75
C TYR A 237 0.20 -9.62 -9.68
N GLN A 238 1.46 -9.61 -10.11
CA GLN A 238 2.41 -8.54 -9.82
C GLN A 238 2.78 -7.73 -11.06
N VAL A 239 3.23 -6.49 -10.80
CA VAL A 239 4.01 -5.66 -11.70
C VAL A 239 5.22 -5.13 -10.96
N ARG A 240 6.36 -5.04 -11.63
CA ARG A 240 7.60 -4.45 -11.12
C ARG A 240 7.94 -3.20 -11.93
N TRP A 241 8.21 -2.09 -11.22
CA TRP A 241 8.56 -0.81 -11.81
C TRP A 241 9.97 -0.40 -11.47
N ARG A 242 10.77 -0.14 -12.51
CA ARG A 242 12.10 0.43 -12.38
C ARG A 242 12.00 1.94 -12.37
N TRP A 243 12.47 2.55 -11.29
CA TRP A 243 12.45 3.99 -11.12
C TRP A 243 13.48 4.70 -12.00
N GLN A 244 13.14 5.90 -12.40
CA GLN A 244 14.01 6.92 -12.99
C GLN A 244 13.66 8.27 -12.36
N PRO A 245 14.58 9.26 -12.33
CA PRO A 245 14.21 10.61 -11.90
C PRO A 245 12.99 11.13 -12.66
N ASN A 246 12.12 11.82 -11.94
CA ASN A 246 10.83 12.32 -12.45
C ASN A 246 9.83 11.22 -12.90
N SER A 247 10.04 9.95 -12.55
CA SER A 247 8.97 8.97 -12.65
C SER A 247 7.97 9.16 -11.52
N VAL A 248 6.70 8.92 -11.82
CA VAL A 248 5.60 8.93 -10.83
C VAL A 248 4.86 7.60 -10.89
N ALA A 249 4.48 7.08 -9.72
CA ALA A 249 3.51 6.01 -9.58
C ALA A 249 2.31 6.52 -8.78
N ILE A 250 1.11 6.15 -9.24
CA ILE A 250 -0.17 6.41 -8.58
C ILE A 250 -0.82 5.06 -8.36
N TRP A 251 -1.13 4.69 -7.10
CA TRP A 251 -1.77 3.39 -6.86
C TRP A 251 -2.99 3.47 -5.97
N ASP A 252 -3.89 2.54 -6.22
CA ASP A 252 -5.05 2.25 -5.39
C ASP A 252 -4.61 1.34 -4.24
N ASN A 253 -4.37 1.91 -3.08
CA ASN A 253 -3.95 1.20 -1.89
C ASN A 253 -5.07 0.31 -1.29
N THR A 254 -6.33 0.55 -1.71
CA THR A 254 -7.47 -0.27 -1.31
C THR A 254 -7.39 -1.67 -1.91
N ALA A 255 -6.91 -1.78 -3.15
CA ALA A 255 -6.92 -3.00 -3.95
C ALA A 255 -5.53 -3.60 -4.18
N THR A 256 -4.46 -2.96 -3.71
CA THR A 256 -3.09 -3.42 -3.94
C THR A 256 -2.28 -3.56 -2.67
N GLN A 257 -1.28 -4.42 -2.73
CA GLN A 257 -0.12 -4.37 -1.85
C GLN A 257 1.10 -3.97 -2.66
N HIS A 258 2.10 -3.42 -2.00
CA HIS A 258 3.37 -3.07 -2.62
C HIS A 258 4.56 -3.50 -1.77
N TYR A 259 5.74 -3.53 -2.42
CA TYR A 259 6.98 -4.04 -1.87
C TYR A 259 8.14 -3.22 -2.42
N ALA A 260 8.91 -2.56 -1.57
CA ALA A 260 10.12 -1.85 -1.96
C ALA A 260 11.29 -2.84 -2.06
N VAL A 261 11.82 -3.02 -3.26
CA VAL A 261 12.96 -3.93 -3.49
C VAL A 261 14.24 -3.26 -3.01
N MET A 262 14.94 -3.92 -2.09
CA MET A 262 16.14 -3.38 -1.43
C MET A 262 17.40 -4.13 -1.88
N ASP A 263 17.60 -4.18 -3.21
CA ASP A 263 18.69 -4.87 -3.90
C ASP A 263 19.82 -3.93 -4.35
N TYR A 264 19.90 -2.73 -3.78
CA TYR A 264 20.89 -1.71 -4.13
C TYR A 264 21.80 -1.38 -2.94
N PRO A 265 23.08 -0.99 -3.20
CA PRO A 265 23.98 -0.55 -2.14
C PRO A 265 23.52 0.78 -1.53
N PRO A 266 24.00 1.15 -0.33
CA PRO A 266 23.72 2.47 0.23
C PRO A 266 24.03 3.58 -0.78
N CYS A 267 23.04 4.41 -1.06
CA CYS A 267 23.13 5.50 -2.03
C CYS A 267 22.13 6.61 -1.71
N HIS A 268 22.28 7.74 -2.36
CA HIS A 268 21.27 8.79 -2.30
C HIS A 268 20.02 8.36 -3.06
N ARG A 269 18.92 8.12 -2.33
CA ARG A 269 17.59 7.86 -2.89
C ARG A 269 16.60 8.84 -2.31
N LYS A 270 15.90 9.57 -3.17
CA LYS A 270 14.96 10.62 -2.77
C LYS A 270 13.63 10.38 -3.47
N MET A 271 12.61 10.12 -2.66
CA MET A 271 11.23 9.96 -3.11
C MET A 271 10.36 10.95 -2.35
N GLU A 272 9.28 11.41 -2.99
CA GLU A 272 8.26 12.25 -2.36
C GLU A 272 6.89 11.59 -2.56
N ARG A 273 6.17 11.37 -1.45
CA ARG A 273 4.89 10.66 -1.44
C ARG A 273 3.78 11.52 -0.85
N ALA A 274 2.70 11.70 -1.59
CA ALA A 274 1.45 12.25 -1.09
C ALA A 274 0.47 11.10 -0.86
N GLY A 275 0.10 10.84 0.40
CA GLY A 275 -0.87 9.82 0.78
C GLY A 275 -2.27 10.42 0.88
N ILE A 276 -3.26 9.78 0.27
CA ILE A 276 -4.65 10.24 0.23
C ILE A 276 -5.45 9.48 1.29
N ILE A 277 -6.17 10.21 2.14
CA ILE A 277 -7.04 9.65 3.17
C ILE A 277 -8.12 8.79 2.52
N GLY A 278 -8.35 7.61 3.07
CA GLY A 278 -9.38 6.69 2.61
C GLY A 278 -10.53 6.55 3.58
N SER A 279 -11.27 5.47 3.43
CA SER A 279 -12.44 5.12 4.26
C SER A 279 -12.19 3.85 5.07
N LYS A 280 -13.02 3.67 6.11
CA LYS A 280 -13.04 2.43 6.89
C LYS A 280 -13.39 1.25 5.99
N PRO A 281 -12.59 0.16 6.00
CA PRO A 281 -12.89 -1.08 5.26
C PRO A 281 -14.18 -1.76 5.72
N PHE A 282 -14.96 -2.24 4.75
CA PHE A 282 -16.23 -2.96 4.99
C PHE A 282 -16.38 -4.16 4.07
#